data_66f6a6bc0bbba2f1e2b9080b0d82a176
#
_entry.id   66f6a6bc0bbba2f1e2b9080b0d82a176
#
_cell.length_a   1.000
_cell.length_b   1.000
_cell.length_c   1.000
_cell.angle_alpha   90.00
_cell.angle_beta   90.00
_cell.angle_gamma   90.00
#
_symmetry.space_group_name_H-M   'P 1'
#
loop_
_entity.id
_entity.type
_entity.pdbx_description
1 polymer ?
#
loop_
_entity_poly.entity_id
_entity_poly.type
_entity_poly.pdbx_seq_one_letter_code
_entity_poly.pdbx_strand_id
1 'polypeptide(L)'
;MKKTRWVNFVWDLAGTKLPAITAPRQFRLSLVKAAERRQLQEVIEKSFALDPGWNAALHMIDAQVKSSIAAAFNSESASWLALQHGARIVGGTLLMTDPDSPTQLVPGPCILVEYRNRGLGTFLLSSALHHLRDAGMNRAFARTREGSLAARFLYPKFGGQSSLVEPLLAA
;
A
#
# COMPACT_ATOMS: atom_id res chain seq x y z
N MET A 1 -4.20 -21.41 17.95
CA MET A 1 -4.22 -20.13 17.23
C MET A 1 -3.04 -20.05 16.25
N LYS A 2 -3.27 -19.98 14.95
CA LYS A 2 -2.17 -19.71 14.01
C LYS A 2 -1.66 -18.29 14.25
N LYS A 3 -0.40 -18.17 14.65
CA LYS A 3 0.26 -16.84 14.75
C LYS A 3 0.25 -16.17 13.38
N THR A 4 -0.25 -14.96 13.32
CA THR A 4 -0.14 -14.13 12.12
C THR A 4 1.33 -13.86 11.83
N ARG A 5 1.82 -14.32 10.69
CA ARG A 5 3.18 -14.04 10.22
C ARG A 5 3.18 -12.83 9.32
N TRP A 6 4.18 -12.01 9.47
CA TRP A 6 4.40 -10.83 8.65
C TRP A 6 5.58 -11.06 7.71
N VAL A 7 5.49 -10.51 6.52
CA VAL A 7 6.55 -10.52 5.52
C VAL A 7 6.86 -9.10 5.08
N ASN A 8 8.14 -8.83 4.91
CA ASN A 8 8.63 -7.61 4.26
C ASN A 8 8.85 -7.89 2.78
N PHE A 9 8.48 -6.94 1.95
CA PHE A 9 8.84 -6.90 0.54
C PHE A 9 9.79 -5.75 0.28
N VAL A 10 10.75 -5.96 -0.60
CA VAL A 10 11.66 -4.93 -1.07
C VAL A 10 11.69 -4.92 -2.59
N TRP A 11 11.63 -3.72 -3.16
CA TRP A 11 11.85 -3.47 -4.59
C TRP A 11 13.11 -2.66 -4.77
N ASP A 12 13.94 -3.07 -5.72
CA ASP A 12 15.05 -2.28 -6.22
C ASP A 12 14.54 -1.34 -7.31
N LEU A 13 14.35 -0.07 -6.96
CA LEU A 13 13.80 0.94 -7.87
C LEU A 13 14.83 1.48 -8.85
N ALA A 14 16.10 1.44 -8.48
CA ALA A 14 17.21 1.94 -9.30
C ALA A 14 17.65 0.94 -10.36
N GLY A 15 17.73 -0.36 -10.00
CA GLY A 15 18.24 -1.43 -10.87
C GLY A 15 17.17 -2.17 -11.66
N THR A 16 15.90 -2.05 -11.31
CA THR A 16 14.82 -2.79 -11.94
C THR A 16 14.05 -1.90 -12.90
N LYS A 17 13.80 -2.41 -14.11
CA LYS A 17 12.88 -1.75 -15.04
C LYS A 17 11.45 -1.97 -14.56
N LEU A 18 10.81 -0.89 -14.12
CA LEU A 18 9.41 -0.91 -13.72
C LEU A 18 8.52 -0.75 -14.95
N PRO A 19 7.67 -1.73 -15.31
CA PRO A 19 6.75 -1.58 -16.40
C PRO A 19 5.71 -0.49 -16.10
N ALA A 20 5.43 0.35 -17.08
CA ALA A 20 4.32 1.28 -17.01
C ALA A 20 3.02 0.52 -17.29
N ILE A 21 2.07 0.64 -16.37
CA ILE A 21 0.74 0.04 -16.51
C ILE A 21 -0.25 1.12 -16.89
N THR A 22 -0.98 0.89 -18.00
CA THR A 22 -2.03 1.82 -18.41
C THR A 22 -3.21 1.76 -17.45
N ALA A 23 -3.74 2.92 -17.10
CA ALA A 23 -4.94 3.00 -16.29
C ALA A 23 -6.10 2.23 -16.94
N PRO A 24 -6.79 1.36 -16.22
CA PRO A 24 -8.05 0.82 -16.70
C PRO A 24 -9.03 1.95 -17.02
N ARG A 25 -9.85 1.74 -18.03
CA ARG A 25 -10.80 2.74 -18.54
C ARG A 25 -11.66 3.31 -17.39
N GLN A 26 -11.84 4.61 -17.38
CA GLN A 26 -12.61 5.38 -16.39
C GLN A 26 -11.96 5.50 -14.98
N PHE A 27 -10.75 4.99 -14.81
CA PHE A 27 -9.99 5.15 -13.56
C PHE A 27 -8.82 6.10 -13.75
N ARG A 28 -8.51 6.86 -12.71
CA ARG A 28 -7.36 7.76 -12.67
C ARG A 28 -6.72 7.79 -11.29
N LEU A 29 -5.44 8.10 -11.26
CA LEU A 29 -4.70 8.38 -10.03
C LEU A 29 -4.46 9.87 -9.87
N SER A 30 -4.53 10.34 -8.63
CA SER A 30 -4.17 11.71 -8.28
C SER A 30 -3.52 11.77 -6.90
N LEU A 31 -2.62 12.75 -6.73
CA LEU A 31 -2.17 13.12 -5.40
C LEU A 31 -3.28 13.87 -4.68
N VAL A 32 -3.58 13.43 -3.47
CA VAL A 32 -4.70 13.95 -2.69
C VAL A 32 -4.30 15.23 -2.00
N LYS A 33 -5.11 16.25 -2.14
CA LYS A 33 -5.01 17.50 -1.37
C LYS A 33 -5.45 17.29 0.07
N ALA A 34 -5.02 18.16 0.96
CA ALA A 34 -5.33 18.08 2.40
C ALA A 34 -6.84 17.88 2.69
N ALA A 35 -7.71 18.58 1.95
CA ALA A 35 -9.16 18.47 2.12
C ALA A 35 -9.76 17.08 1.80
N GLU A 36 -9.08 16.29 0.96
CA GLU A 36 -9.55 14.98 0.50
C GLU A 36 -8.93 13.82 1.30
N ARG A 37 -7.95 14.09 2.16
CA ARG A 37 -7.24 13.04 2.92
C ARG A 37 -8.18 12.20 3.76
N ARG A 38 -9.19 12.80 4.34
CA ARG A 38 -10.19 12.09 5.15
C ARG A 38 -10.96 11.06 4.33
N GLN A 39 -11.34 11.41 3.10
CA GLN A 39 -12.03 10.47 2.20
C GLN A 39 -11.14 9.28 1.85
N LEU A 40 -9.87 9.51 1.55
CA LEU A 40 -8.92 8.43 1.28
C LEU A 40 -8.71 7.56 2.52
N GLN A 41 -8.59 8.15 3.70
CA GLN A 41 -8.49 7.41 4.95
C GLN A 41 -9.68 6.47 5.15
N GLU A 42 -10.90 6.95 4.96
CA GLU A 42 -12.10 6.13 5.08
C GLU A 42 -12.12 4.96 4.08
N VAL A 43 -11.66 5.20 2.86
CA VAL A 43 -11.56 4.15 1.82
C VAL A 43 -10.52 3.09 2.22
N ILE A 44 -9.36 3.50 2.71
CA ILE A 44 -8.32 2.58 3.18
C ILE A 44 -8.87 1.73 4.34
N GLU A 45 -9.46 2.34 5.34
CA GLU A 45 -10.04 1.62 6.48
C GLU A 45 -11.12 0.63 6.06
N LYS A 46 -12.02 1.02 5.16
CA LYS A 46 -13.05 0.14 4.61
C LYS A 46 -12.48 -1.02 3.81
N SER A 47 -11.40 -0.82 3.07
CA SER A 47 -10.78 -1.88 2.28
C SER A 47 -10.27 -3.04 3.14
N PHE A 48 -9.84 -2.76 4.36
CA PHE A 48 -9.45 -3.79 5.34
C PHE A 48 -10.66 -4.36 6.09
N ALA A 49 -11.55 -3.52 6.57
CA ALA A 49 -12.70 -3.92 7.37
C ALA A 49 -13.65 -4.88 6.64
N LEU A 50 -13.78 -4.71 5.32
CA LEU A 50 -14.67 -5.52 4.48
C LEU A 50 -13.95 -6.71 3.82
N ASP A 51 -12.66 -6.89 4.07
CA ASP A 51 -11.88 -7.98 3.50
C ASP A 51 -11.91 -9.21 4.41
N PRO A 52 -12.54 -10.32 3.97
CA PRO A 52 -12.61 -11.57 4.77
C PRO A 52 -11.23 -12.12 5.13
N GLY A 53 -10.21 -11.88 4.30
CA GLY A 53 -8.84 -12.31 4.55
C GLY A 53 -8.21 -11.69 5.79
N TRP A 54 -8.75 -10.57 6.27
CA TRP A 54 -8.24 -9.83 7.42
C TRP A 54 -9.07 -10.00 8.69
N ASN A 55 -10.21 -10.68 8.65
CA ASN A 55 -11.14 -10.80 9.78
C ASN A 55 -10.48 -11.30 11.07
N ALA A 56 -9.61 -12.29 10.98
CA ALA A 56 -8.94 -12.86 12.16
C ALA A 56 -7.90 -11.93 12.81
N ALA A 57 -7.46 -10.91 12.10
CA ALA A 57 -6.43 -9.97 12.55
C ALA A 57 -6.94 -8.51 12.55
N LEU A 58 -8.25 -8.31 12.37
CA LEU A 58 -8.82 -6.99 12.13
C LEU A 58 -8.49 -5.97 13.20
N HIS A 59 -8.56 -6.33 14.47
CA HIS A 59 -8.26 -5.41 15.56
C HIS A 59 -6.80 -4.93 15.56
N MET A 60 -5.85 -5.84 15.28
CA MET A 60 -4.44 -5.48 15.20
C MET A 60 -4.14 -4.58 14.00
N ILE A 61 -4.78 -4.88 12.87
CA ILE A 61 -4.57 -4.14 11.63
C ILE A 61 -5.23 -2.79 11.67
N ASP A 62 -6.45 -2.70 12.18
CA ASP A 62 -7.16 -1.43 12.31
C ASP A 62 -6.35 -0.44 13.17
N ALA A 63 -5.83 -0.86 14.30
CA ALA A 63 -4.96 -0.03 15.14
C ALA A 63 -3.67 0.37 14.41
N GLN A 64 -3.04 -0.56 13.71
CA GLN A 64 -1.79 -0.32 12.98
C GLN A 64 -1.99 0.58 11.78
N VAL A 65 -3.06 0.39 11.00
CA VAL A 65 -3.42 1.24 9.86
C VAL A 65 -3.74 2.66 10.34
N LYS A 66 -4.55 2.82 11.38
CA LYS A 66 -4.87 4.12 11.96
C LYS A 66 -3.62 4.84 12.48
N SER A 67 -2.72 4.14 13.15
CA SER A 67 -1.45 4.69 13.62
C SER A 67 -0.56 5.15 12.46
N SER A 68 -0.45 4.36 11.42
CA SER A 68 0.32 4.70 10.21
C SER A 68 -0.25 5.90 9.48
N ILE A 69 -1.57 5.97 9.34
CA ILE A 69 -2.26 7.11 8.74
C ILE A 69 -2.04 8.38 9.57
N ALA A 70 -2.17 8.28 10.90
CA ALA A 70 -1.95 9.41 11.79
C ALA A 70 -0.51 9.95 11.70
N ALA A 71 0.48 9.07 11.63
CA ALA A 71 1.88 9.45 11.43
C ALA A 71 2.11 10.13 10.07
N ALA A 72 1.51 9.62 9.00
CA ALA A 72 1.61 10.19 7.66
C ALA A 72 0.86 11.52 7.52
N PHE A 73 -0.18 11.75 8.29
CA PHE A 73 -1.05 12.92 8.17
C PHE A 73 -0.30 14.25 8.36
N ASN A 74 0.67 14.26 9.28
CA ASN A 74 1.46 15.43 9.60
C ASN A 74 2.88 15.40 9.01
N SER A 75 3.20 14.39 8.18
CA SER A 75 4.52 14.25 7.59
C SER A 75 4.58 14.94 6.22
N GLU A 76 5.58 15.80 6.04
CA GLU A 76 5.87 16.41 4.74
C GLU A 76 6.43 15.38 3.73
N SER A 77 6.98 14.27 4.22
CA SER A 77 7.49 13.18 3.40
C SER A 77 6.43 12.17 2.99
N ALA A 78 5.16 12.38 3.35
CA ALA A 78 4.07 11.52 2.97
C ALA A 78 3.37 12.02 1.70
N SER A 79 3.18 11.11 0.75
CA SER A 79 2.35 11.32 -0.43
C SER A 79 1.10 10.46 -0.33
N TRP A 80 -0.05 11.05 -0.60
CA TRP A 80 -1.35 10.42 -0.53
C TRP A 80 -1.86 10.20 -1.96
N LEU A 81 -1.78 8.97 -2.43
CA LEU A 81 -2.14 8.61 -3.80
C LEU A 81 -3.51 7.97 -3.83
N ALA A 82 -4.48 8.63 -4.45
CA ALA A 82 -5.85 8.15 -4.57
C ALA A 82 -6.16 7.61 -5.95
N LEU A 83 -6.86 6.48 -5.99
CA LEU A 83 -7.47 5.92 -7.19
C LEU A 83 -8.93 6.36 -7.24
N GLN A 84 -9.32 7.00 -8.34
CA GLN A 84 -10.66 7.54 -8.54
C GLN A 84 -11.38 6.87 -9.70
N HIS A 85 -12.66 6.63 -9.50
CA HIS A 85 -13.63 6.29 -10.54
C HIS A 85 -14.63 7.43 -10.63
N GLY A 86 -14.52 8.24 -11.67
CA GLY A 86 -15.23 9.52 -11.72
C GLY A 86 -14.81 10.43 -10.57
N ALA A 87 -15.76 10.91 -9.80
CA ALA A 87 -15.52 11.76 -8.61
C ALA A 87 -15.28 10.96 -7.33
N ARG A 88 -15.46 9.63 -7.35
CA ARG A 88 -15.37 8.77 -6.17
C ARG A 88 -13.98 8.21 -5.98
N ILE A 89 -13.42 8.34 -4.78
CA ILE A 89 -12.21 7.61 -4.38
C ILE A 89 -12.60 6.15 -4.09
N VAL A 90 -11.94 5.22 -4.76
CA VAL A 90 -12.23 3.78 -4.68
C VAL A 90 -11.03 2.94 -4.20
N GLY A 91 -9.90 3.57 -4.03
CA GLY A 91 -8.68 2.95 -3.55
C GLY A 91 -7.58 3.98 -3.35
N GLY A 92 -6.45 3.52 -2.94
CA GLY A 92 -5.27 4.35 -2.78
C GLY A 92 -4.18 3.70 -1.96
N THR A 93 -3.14 4.45 -1.74
CA THR A 93 -2.00 4.07 -0.90
C THR A 93 -1.34 5.32 -0.33
N LEU A 94 -0.72 5.16 0.84
CA LEU A 94 0.16 6.18 1.40
C LEU A 94 1.61 5.82 1.10
N LEU A 95 2.38 6.80 0.68
CA LEU A 95 3.79 6.64 0.34
C LEU A 95 4.63 7.53 1.24
N MET A 96 5.67 6.95 1.82
CA MET A 96 6.71 7.68 2.55
C MET A 96 7.93 7.85 1.65
N THR A 97 8.25 9.08 1.31
CA THR A 97 9.43 9.41 0.49
C THR A 97 10.68 9.66 1.33
N ASP A 98 10.66 9.20 2.57
CA ASP A 98 11.78 9.24 3.49
C ASP A 98 12.53 7.90 3.43
N PRO A 99 13.84 7.89 3.02
CA PRO A 99 14.65 6.68 2.98
C PRO A 99 14.84 6.00 4.35
N ASP A 100 14.75 6.77 5.42
CA ASP A 100 14.90 6.27 6.80
C ASP A 100 13.62 5.65 7.36
N SER A 101 12.51 5.80 6.66
CA SER A 101 11.26 5.14 7.02
C SER A 101 11.38 3.62 6.87
N PRO A 102 10.92 2.82 7.84
CA PRO A 102 11.02 1.35 7.76
C PRO A 102 10.22 0.77 6.60
N THR A 103 9.17 1.45 6.17
CA THR A 103 8.39 1.10 4.99
C THR A 103 8.02 2.37 4.22
N GLN A 104 7.95 2.28 2.90
CA GLN A 104 7.56 3.37 2.02
C GLN A 104 6.11 3.25 1.54
N LEU A 105 5.56 2.03 1.46
CA LEU A 105 4.13 1.81 1.23
C LEU A 105 3.44 1.55 2.58
N VAL A 106 2.60 2.49 3.03
CA VAL A 106 2.12 2.54 4.43
C VAL A 106 0.65 3.00 4.53
N PRO A 107 -0.32 2.18 4.32
CA PRO A 107 -0.28 0.81 3.82
C PRO A 107 -0.01 0.75 2.32
N GLY A 108 0.21 -0.46 1.81
CA GLY A 108 0.29 -0.71 0.39
C GLY A 108 -1.06 -0.50 -0.32
N PRO A 109 -1.14 -0.85 -1.60
CA PRO A 109 -2.34 -0.62 -2.40
C PRO A 109 -3.60 -1.18 -1.76
N CYS A 110 -4.59 -0.33 -1.56
CA CYS A 110 -5.89 -0.66 -1.02
C CYS A 110 -6.96 -0.37 -2.08
N ILE A 111 -7.80 -1.36 -2.35
CA ILE A 111 -8.92 -1.24 -3.29
C ILE A 111 -10.19 -1.69 -2.58
N LEU A 112 -11.26 -0.90 -2.68
CA LEU A 112 -12.57 -1.30 -2.19
C LEU A 112 -12.99 -2.64 -2.81
N VAL A 113 -13.62 -3.51 -2.03
CA VAL A 113 -13.94 -4.89 -2.42
C VAL A 113 -14.72 -4.96 -3.73
N GLU A 114 -15.70 -4.07 -3.93
CA GLU A 114 -16.53 -4.00 -5.13
C GLU A 114 -15.79 -3.58 -6.40
N TYR A 115 -14.58 -3.06 -6.26
CA TYR A 115 -13.71 -2.65 -7.40
C TYR A 115 -12.54 -3.60 -7.65
N ARG A 116 -12.42 -4.68 -6.91
CA ARG A 116 -11.32 -5.65 -7.07
C ARG A 116 -11.46 -6.50 -8.33
N ASN A 117 -10.38 -7.22 -8.67
CA ASN A 117 -10.29 -8.10 -9.85
C ASN A 117 -10.45 -7.38 -11.20
N ARG A 118 -10.01 -6.14 -11.26
CA ARG A 118 -10.04 -5.29 -12.47
C ARG A 118 -8.65 -4.77 -12.88
N GLY A 119 -7.59 -5.31 -12.30
CA GLY A 119 -6.22 -4.84 -12.53
C GLY A 119 -5.85 -3.55 -11.80
N LEU A 120 -6.71 -3.03 -10.94
CA LEU A 120 -6.51 -1.74 -10.25
C LEU A 120 -5.38 -1.79 -9.22
N GLY A 121 -5.24 -2.90 -8.51
CA GLY A 121 -4.13 -3.09 -7.56
C GLY A 121 -2.78 -3.08 -8.26
N THR A 122 -2.67 -3.71 -9.40
CA THR A 122 -1.47 -3.71 -10.25
C THR A 122 -1.16 -2.31 -10.76
N PHE A 123 -2.16 -1.59 -11.24
CA PHE A 123 -2.01 -0.20 -11.69
C PHE A 123 -1.55 0.71 -10.54
N LEU A 124 -2.18 0.61 -9.38
CA LEU A 124 -1.85 1.41 -8.21
C LEU A 124 -0.44 1.12 -7.69
N LEU A 125 -0.04 -0.15 -7.61
CA LEU A 125 1.31 -0.51 -7.19
C LEU A 125 2.37 0.00 -8.17
N SER A 126 2.16 -0.20 -9.47
CA SER A 126 3.07 0.33 -10.50
C SER A 126 3.26 1.84 -10.35
N SER A 127 2.17 2.56 -10.22
CA SER A 127 2.19 4.03 -10.08
C SER A 127 2.87 4.47 -8.77
N ALA A 128 2.65 3.73 -7.68
CA ALA A 128 3.31 3.99 -6.40
C ALA A 128 4.83 3.80 -6.48
N LEU A 129 5.29 2.71 -7.10
CA LEU A 129 6.72 2.45 -7.27
C LEU A 129 7.40 3.48 -8.18
N HIS A 130 6.73 3.87 -9.27
CA HIS A 130 7.21 4.96 -10.12
C HIS A 130 7.30 6.29 -9.38
N HIS A 131 6.30 6.63 -8.59
CA HIS A 131 6.29 7.85 -7.78
C HIS A 131 7.46 7.88 -6.78
N LEU A 132 7.71 6.77 -6.08
CA LEU A 132 8.84 6.66 -5.16
C LEU A 132 10.19 6.79 -5.88
N ARG A 133 10.35 6.13 -7.03
CA ARG A 133 11.55 6.25 -7.85
C ARG A 133 11.78 7.69 -8.32
N ASP A 134 10.73 8.34 -8.81
CA ASP A 134 10.80 9.71 -9.31
C ASP A 134 11.06 10.73 -8.18
N ALA A 135 10.71 10.37 -6.95
CA ALA A 135 11.10 11.11 -5.74
C ALA A 135 12.54 10.85 -5.28
N GLY A 136 13.32 10.06 -6.02
CA GLY A 136 14.72 9.78 -5.74
C GLY A 136 14.98 8.56 -4.85
N MET A 137 13.98 7.74 -4.57
CA MET A 137 14.13 6.53 -3.79
C MET A 137 14.79 5.42 -4.61
N ASN A 138 15.83 4.79 -4.05
CA ASN A 138 16.51 3.65 -4.68
C ASN A 138 15.85 2.31 -4.34
N ARG A 139 15.17 2.26 -3.23
CA ARG A 139 14.46 1.07 -2.73
C ARG A 139 13.12 1.45 -2.15
N ALA A 140 12.18 0.52 -2.23
CA ALA A 140 10.91 0.62 -1.53
C ALA A 140 10.68 -0.63 -0.69
N PHE A 141 10.13 -0.44 0.50
CA PHE A 141 9.77 -1.52 1.41
C PHE A 141 8.27 -1.45 1.71
N ALA A 142 7.67 -2.62 1.83
CA ALA A 142 6.31 -2.78 2.32
C ALA A 142 6.25 -3.96 3.27
N ARG A 143 5.30 -3.92 4.18
CA ARG A 143 5.01 -5.03 5.09
C ARG A 143 3.57 -5.48 4.90
N THR A 144 3.36 -6.77 4.82
CA THR A 144 2.03 -7.35 4.71
C THR A 144 1.97 -8.69 5.43
N ARG A 145 0.76 -9.22 5.61
CA ARG A 145 0.56 -10.53 6.19
C ARG A 145 0.99 -11.62 5.19
N GLU A 146 1.72 -12.63 5.69
CA GLU A 146 2.01 -13.84 4.92
C GLU A 146 0.70 -14.48 4.45
N GLY A 147 0.65 -14.82 3.17
CA GLY A 147 -0.54 -15.41 2.55
C GLY A 147 -1.64 -14.42 2.17
N SER A 148 -1.45 -13.09 2.40
CA SER A 148 -2.36 -12.08 1.85
C SER A 148 -2.36 -12.10 0.32
N LEU A 149 -3.42 -11.60 -0.29
CA LEU A 149 -3.49 -11.48 -1.75
C LEU A 149 -2.35 -10.60 -2.30
N ALA A 150 -1.98 -9.55 -1.57
CA ALA A 150 -0.84 -8.70 -1.93
C ALA A 150 0.48 -9.49 -1.94
N ALA A 151 0.76 -10.25 -0.89
CA ALA A 151 1.98 -11.05 -0.80
C ALA A 151 2.07 -12.14 -1.88
N ARG A 152 0.96 -12.78 -2.19
CA ARG A 152 0.91 -13.90 -3.12
C ARG A 152 0.89 -13.49 -4.60
N PHE A 153 0.16 -12.44 -4.94
CA PHE A 153 -0.18 -12.16 -6.33
C PHE A 153 0.20 -10.75 -6.80
N LEU A 154 0.33 -9.79 -5.90
CA LEU A 154 0.55 -8.41 -6.30
C LEU A 154 2.02 -8.01 -6.20
N TYR A 155 2.61 -8.11 -5.02
CA TYR A 155 3.96 -7.62 -4.76
C TYR A 155 5.06 -8.31 -5.59
N PRO A 156 4.99 -9.62 -5.87
CA PRO A 156 5.98 -10.28 -6.73
C PRO A 156 5.99 -9.83 -8.18
N LYS A 157 4.89 -9.23 -8.68
CA LYS A 157 4.76 -8.85 -10.10
C LYS A 157 5.80 -7.84 -10.58
N PHE A 158 6.32 -7.02 -9.70
CA PHE A 158 7.30 -5.97 -10.04
C PHE A 158 8.69 -6.28 -9.48
N GLY A 159 8.98 -7.55 -9.28
CA GLY A 159 10.29 -7.98 -8.76
C GLY A 159 10.45 -7.79 -7.25
N GLY A 160 9.36 -7.63 -6.52
CA GLY A 160 9.40 -7.57 -5.06
C GLY A 160 9.91 -8.88 -4.46
N GLN A 161 10.92 -8.79 -3.62
CA GLN A 161 11.50 -9.93 -2.91
C GLN A 161 11.03 -9.94 -1.47
N SER A 162 10.58 -11.10 -0.98
CA SER A 162 10.05 -11.24 0.36
C SER A 162 11.06 -11.81 1.34
N SER A 163 10.96 -11.36 2.59
CA SER A 163 11.64 -11.95 3.74
C SER A 163 10.68 -12.01 4.93
N LEU A 164 10.79 -13.07 5.73
CA LEU A 164 10.02 -13.17 6.96
C LEU A 164 10.48 -12.10 7.95
N VAL A 165 9.51 -11.48 8.60
CA VAL A 165 9.79 -10.62 9.75
C VAL A 165 10.02 -11.53 10.94
N GLU A 166 11.26 -11.59 11.43
CA GLU A 166 11.55 -12.29 12.68
C GLU A 166 10.79 -11.62 13.83
N PRO A 167 10.09 -12.38 14.67
CA PRO A 167 9.55 -11.82 15.89
C PRO A 167 10.71 -11.25 16.70
N LEU A 168 10.64 -9.98 17.07
CA LEU A 168 11.54 -9.41 18.07
C LEU A 168 11.49 -10.34 19.27
N LEU A 169 12.57 -11.05 19.51
CA LEU A 169 12.76 -11.76 20.76
C LEU A 169 12.67 -10.70 21.85
N ALA A 170 11.59 -10.77 22.62
CA ALA A 170 11.47 -9.97 23.83
C ALA A 170 12.67 -10.31 24.70
N ALA A 171 13.56 -9.35 24.82
CA ALA A 171 14.65 -9.42 25.77
C ALA A 171 14.11 -9.31 27.18
#